data_87abb8883335d5f9097c6d35c45271f7
#
_entry.id   87abb8883335d5f9097c6d35c45271f7
#
_cell.length_a   1.000
_cell.length_b   1.000
_cell.length_c   1.000
_cell.angle_alpha   90.00
_cell.angle_beta   90.00
_cell.angle_gamma   90.00
#
_symmetry.space_group_name_H-M   'P 1'
#
loop_
_entity.id
_entity.type
_entity.pdbx_description
1 polymer ?
#
loop_
_entity_poly.entity_id
_entity_poly.type
_entity_poly.pdbx_seq_one_letter_code
_entity_poly.pdbx_strand_id
1 'polypeptide(L)'
;EMVNMDDVPVLAIATGHNEMLSNSNMASFVDMMESQNFQVVTFDMLTEEIPEDTQVLMIATPTTDYSAEEMDKLRTFLNDETREEPVSVMVTCYPTQGQMPNLTAFLEEWGVSPQAGLVAETDSGNMVVSDSTGVLVTPTDEILENNSYDRLVSYYSAPLEVLFEANADISTYELWTTSDSCYVITEDTTEEEAADPETA
;
A
#
# COMPACT_ATOMS: atom_id res chain seq x y z
N GLU A 1 -20.56 -25.52 -8.74
CA GLU A 1 -21.08 -24.84 -7.54
C GLU A 1 -21.72 -23.55 -8.00
N MET A 2 -23.00 -23.34 -7.72
CA MET A 2 -23.62 -22.03 -7.96
C MET A 2 -23.11 -21.10 -6.85
N VAL A 3 -22.31 -20.11 -7.23
CA VAL A 3 -21.98 -19.01 -6.32
C VAL A 3 -23.29 -18.33 -5.94
N ASN A 4 -23.56 -18.26 -4.66
CA ASN A 4 -24.74 -17.61 -4.13
C ASN A 4 -24.60 -16.11 -4.49
N MET A 5 -25.55 -15.56 -5.26
CA MET A 5 -25.46 -14.16 -5.72
C MET A 5 -25.64 -13.13 -4.59
N ASP A 6 -25.86 -13.62 -3.36
CA ASP A 6 -26.05 -12.79 -2.17
C ASP A 6 -24.74 -12.49 -1.41
N ASP A 7 -23.57 -13.09 -1.82
CA ASP A 7 -22.27 -12.94 -1.16
C ASP A 7 -21.21 -12.39 -2.15
N VAL A 8 -21.48 -11.27 -2.80
CA VAL A 8 -20.48 -10.60 -3.64
C VAL A 8 -19.55 -9.80 -2.74
N PRO A 9 -18.21 -10.10 -2.74
CA PRO A 9 -17.27 -9.35 -1.91
C PRO A 9 -17.22 -7.87 -2.30
N VAL A 10 -17.18 -6.99 -1.31
CA VAL A 10 -17.13 -5.53 -1.53
C VAL A 10 -15.72 -5.01 -1.32
N LEU A 11 -15.20 -4.31 -2.34
CA LEU A 11 -14.05 -3.42 -2.23
C LEU A 11 -14.56 -1.99 -2.01
N ALA A 12 -14.35 -1.44 -0.82
CA ALA A 12 -14.68 -0.06 -0.52
C ALA A 12 -13.45 0.83 -0.64
N ILE A 13 -13.51 1.85 -1.50
CA ILE A 13 -12.43 2.83 -1.68
C ILE A 13 -12.77 4.07 -0.85
N ALA A 14 -11.94 4.36 0.14
CA ALA A 14 -12.07 5.54 0.97
C ALA A 14 -11.76 6.82 0.18
N THR A 15 -12.54 7.86 0.42
CA THR A 15 -12.36 9.21 -0.13
C THR A 15 -12.50 10.25 0.99
N GLY A 16 -12.24 11.53 0.70
CA GLY A 16 -12.36 12.62 1.67
C GLY A 16 -11.02 13.25 2.07
N HIS A 17 -9.88 12.61 1.74
CA HIS A 17 -8.53 13.05 2.14
C HIS A 17 -7.66 13.47 0.96
N ASN A 18 -8.29 13.98 -0.11
CA ASN A 18 -7.64 14.43 -1.35
C ASN A 18 -6.73 13.35 -1.96
N GLU A 19 -7.24 12.16 -2.09
CA GLU A 19 -6.52 11.00 -2.59
C GLU A 19 -5.94 11.26 -3.98
N MET A 20 -4.65 10.94 -4.18
CA MET A 20 -3.98 11.06 -5.47
C MET A 20 -4.51 10.03 -6.46
N LEU A 21 -4.88 8.85 -5.98
CA LEU A 21 -5.53 7.82 -6.77
C LEU A 21 -7.05 7.98 -6.64
N SER A 22 -7.71 8.14 -7.76
CA SER A 22 -9.15 8.30 -7.87
C SER A 22 -9.72 7.36 -8.92
N ASN A 23 -11.01 7.20 -8.96
CA ASN A 23 -11.68 6.33 -9.93
C ASN A 23 -11.24 6.58 -11.39
N SER A 24 -10.84 7.81 -11.73
CA SER A 24 -10.43 8.15 -13.10
C SER A 24 -9.06 7.60 -13.50
N ASN A 25 -8.12 7.47 -12.55
CA ASN A 25 -6.78 6.93 -12.82
C ASN A 25 -6.60 5.49 -12.30
N MET A 26 -7.59 4.98 -11.59
CA MET A 26 -7.66 3.59 -11.12
C MET A 26 -8.60 2.71 -11.96
N ALA A 27 -9.12 3.18 -13.09
CA ALA A 27 -10.12 2.45 -13.88
C ALA A 27 -9.71 1.01 -14.19
N SER A 28 -8.47 0.77 -14.60
CA SER A 28 -7.98 -0.58 -14.88
C SER A 28 -7.93 -1.48 -13.63
N PHE A 29 -7.65 -0.91 -12.46
CA PHE A 29 -7.69 -1.65 -11.20
C PHE A 29 -9.14 -1.97 -10.83
N VAL A 30 -10.06 -1.02 -10.96
CA VAL A 30 -11.49 -1.23 -10.73
C VAL A 30 -12.03 -2.30 -11.66
N ASP A 31 -11.77 -2.20 -12.98
CA ASP A 31 -12.17 -3.20 -13.97
C ASP A 31 -11.62 -4.61 -13.62
N MET A 32 -10.38 -4.68 -13.14
CA MET A 32 -9.77 -5.94 -12.71
C MET A 32 -10.52 -6.51 -11.50
N MET A 33 -10.81 -5.72 -10.48
CA MET A 33 -11.52 -6.17 -9.27
C MET A 33 -12.95 -6.61 -9.61
N GLU A 34 -13.65 -5.87 -10.45
CA GLU A 34 -14.99 -6.25 -10.94
C GLU A 34 -14.94 -7.56 -11.75
N SER A 35 -13.87 -7.76 -12.55
CA SER A 35 -13.67 -9.02 -13.28
C SER A 35 -13.44 -10.24 -12.36
N GLN A 36 -12.96 -9.99 -11.14
CA GLN A 36 -12.81 -10.98 -10.08
C GLN A 36 -14.05 -11.10 -9.19
N ASN A 37 -15.17 -10.55 -9.65
CA ASN A 37 -16.48 -10.57 -8.97
C ASN A 37 -16.54 -9.75 -7.68
N PHE A 38 -15.70 -8.72 -7.52
CA PHE A 38 -15.87 -7.73 -6.47
C PHE A 38 -16.90 -6.68 -6.90
N GLN A 39 -17.73 -6.24 -5.96
CA GLN A 39 -18.46 -4.99 -6.09
C GLN A 39 -17.54 -3.86 -5.60
N VAL A 40 -17.25 -2.88 -6.46
CA VAL A 40 -16.42 -1.72 -6.08
C VAL A 40 -17.33 -0.54 -5.73
N VAL A 41 -17.16 -0.02 -4.52
CA VAL A 41 -17.90 1.15 -4.03
C VAL A 41 -16.92 2.22 -3.53
N THR A 42 -17.35 3.47 -3.53
CA THR A 42 -16.62 4.57 -2.88
C THR A 42 -17.45 5.12 -1.74
N PHE A 43 -16.80 5.53 -0.66
CA PHE A 43 -17.45 6.18 0.47
C PHE A 43 -16.57 7.30 1.01
N ASP A 44 -17.16 8.32 1.58
CA ASP A 44 -16.46 9.46 2.19
C ASP A 44 -16.16 9.13 3.66
N MET A 45 -14.88 8.88 3.98
CA MET A 45 -14.43 8.49 5.32
C MET A 45 -14.73 9.55 6.39
N LEU A 46 -14.81 10.85 5.99
CA LEU A 46 -15.14 11.97 6.89
C LEU A 46 -16.60 11.95 7.34
N THR A 47 -17.52 11.56 6.45
CA THR A 47 -18.96 11.78 6.63
C THR A 47 -19.79 10.52 6.65
N GLU A 48 -19.23 9.39 6.23
CA GLU A 48 -19.92 8.11 6.10
C GLU A 48 -19.28 7.04 6.98
N GLU A 49 -20.04 6.01 7.30
CA GLU A 49 -19.51 4.79 7.91
C GLU A 49 -18.95 3.87 6.84
N ILE A 50 -18.02 2.98 7.24
CA ILE A 50 -17.51 1.93 6.33
C ILE A 50 -18.71 1.04 5.94
N PRO A 51 -18.93 0.78 4.63
CA PRO A 51 -20.03 -0.08 4.20
C PRO A 51 -19.99 -1.45 4.86
N GLU A 52 -21.14 -1.94 5.34
CA GLU A 52 -21.23 -3.16 6.18
C GLU A 52 -20.63 -4.40 5.50
N ASP A 53 -20.86 -4.54 4.19
CA ASP A 53 -20.40 -5.70 3.41
C ASP A 53 -18.94 -5.60 2.93
N THR A 54 -18.18 -4.58 3.37
CA THR A 54 -16.79 -4.37 2.97
C THR A 54 -15.92 -5.54 3.45
N GLN A 55 -15.25 -6.19 2.53
CA GLN A 55 -14.22 -7.19 2.80
C GLN A 55 -12.82 -6.63 2.58
N VAL A 56 -12.66 -5.73 1.60
CA VAL A 56 -11.41 -5.01 1.36
C VAL A 56 -11.68 -3.52 1.41
N LEU A 57 -10.98 -2.80 2.28
CA LEU A 57 -11.01 -1.35 2.33
C LEU A 57 -9.71 -0.81 1.72
N MET A 58 -9.81 0.10 0.76
CA MET A 58 -8.66 0.71 0.12
C MET A 58 -8.49 2.17 0.53
N ILE A 59 -7.31 2.52 1.03
CA ILE A 59 -6.82 3.89 1.25
C ILE A 59 -5.83 4.21 0.13
N ALA A 60 -6.27 5.07 -0.79
CA ALA A 60 -5.63 5.25 -2.10
C ALA A 60 -4.75 6.51 -2.16
N THR A 61 -3.63 6.50 -1.48
CA THR A 61 -2.65 7.60 -1.46
C THR A 61 -3.28 8.94 -1.05
N PRO A 62 -3.73 9.09 0.19
CA PRO A 62 -4.27 10.35 0.70
C PRO A 62 -3.20 11.44 0.71
N THR A 63 -3.59 12.70 0.57
CA THR A 63 -2.69 13.87 0.72
C THR A 63 -3.04 14.74 1.92
N THR A 64 -4.11 14.39 2.63
CA THR A 64 -4.51 14.99 3.92
C THR A 64 -4.60 13.86 4.94
N ASP A 65 -4.04 14.09 6.14
CA ASP A 65 -4.04 13.07 7.19
C ASP A 65 -5.45 12.82 7.73
N TYR A 66 -5.65 11.65 8.26
CA TYR A 66 -6.86 11.21 8.93
C TYR A 66 -6.94 11.74 10.36
N SER A 67 -8.13 11.88 10.88
CA SER A 67 -8.34 12.14 12.32
C SER A 67 -8.15 10.86 13.15
N ALA A 68 -7.96 11.02 14.45
CA ALA A 68 -7.90 9.89 15.37
C ALA A 68 -9.20 9.07 15.37
N GLU A 69 -10.36 9.72 15.21
CA GLU A 69 -11.67 9.07 15.16
C GLU A 69 -11.82 8.18 13.91
N GLU A 70 -11.27 8.61 12.78
CA GLU A 70 -11.27 7.80 11.56
C GLU A 70 -10.33 6.60 11.66
N MET A 71 -9.19 6.76 12.31
CA MET A 71 -8.30 5.62 12.62
C MET A 71 -8.96 4.63 13.58
N ASP A 72 -9.77 5.10 14.52
CA ASP A 72 -10.55 4.23 15.40
C ASP A 72 -11.66 3.48 14.65
N LYS A 73 -12.25 4.07 13.60
CA LYS A 73 -13.15 3.33 12.69
C LYS A 73 -12.42 2.18 11.99
N LEU A 74 -11.19 2.40 11.50
CA LEU A 74 -10.37 1.34 10.88
C LEU A 74 -10.01 0.23 11.87
N ARG A 75 -9.63 0.59 13.11
CA ARG A 75 -9.35 -0.40 14.16
C ARG A 75 -10.58 -1.24 14.47
N THR A 76 -11.74 -0.60 14.58
CA THR A 76 -13.02 -1.28 14.82
C THR A 76 -13.36 -2.22 13.67
N PHE A 77 -13.19 -1.78 12.44
CA PHE A 77 -13.43 -2.58 11.24
C PHE A 77 -12.54 -3.83 11.19
N LEU A 78 -11.24 -3.70 11.49
CA LEU A 78 -10.29 -4.82 11.46
C LEU A 78 -10.46 -5.80 12.63
N ASN A 79 -10.97 -5.33 13.78
CA ASN A 79 -11.11 -6.12 14.98
C ASN A 79 -12.57 -6.57 15.24
N ASP A 80 -13.45 -6.47 14.26
CA ASP A 80 -14.84 -6.89 14.40
C ASP A 80 -14.97 -8.42 14.37
N GLU A 81 -14.91 -9.04 15.54
CA GLU A 81 -15.06 -10.49 15.73
C GLU A 81 -16.47 -11.02 15.36
N THR A 82 -17.43 -10.15 15.10
CA THR A 82 -18.79 -10.57 14.69
C THR A 82 -18.89 -10.91 13.22
N ARG A 83 -17.88 -10.57 12.43
CA ARG A 83 -17.83 -10.88 10.99
C ARG A 83 -17.48 -12.34 10.75
N GLU A 84 -18.21 -12.96 9.84
CA GLU A 84 -17.98 -14.36 9.44
C GLU A 84 -16.78 -14.46 8.47
N GLU A 85 -16.56 -13.43 7.64
CA GLU A 85 -15.49 -13.37 6.64
C GLU A 85 -14.37 -12.43 7.08
N PRO A 86 -13.10 -12.80 6.79
CA PRO A 86 -11.96 -11.94 7.09
C PRO A 86 -12.01 -10.64 6.28
N VAL A 87 -11.54 -9.55 6.91
CA VAL A 87 -11.44 -8.24 6.27
C VAL A 87 -9.98 -7.83 6.09
N SER A 88 -9.73 -6.92 5.15
CA SER A 88 -8.40 -6.41 4.83
C SER A 88 -8.41 -4.92 4.60
N VAL A 89 -7.30 -4.24 4.92
CA VAL A 89 -7.04 -2.85 4.53
C VAL A 89 -5.85 -2.82 3.58
N MET A 90 -6.04 -2.23 2.41
CA MET A 90 -4.99 -1.95 1.44
C MET A 90 -4.64 -0.47 1.51
N VAL A 91 -3.38 -0.14 1.74
CA VAL A 91 -2.89 1.24 1.78
C VAL A 91 -1.83 1.42 0.71
N THR A 92 -1.96 2.47 -0.09
CA THR A 92 -0.90 2.88 -1.02
C THR A 92 -0.26 4.18 -0.55
N CYS A 93 1.07 4.26 -0.64
CA CYS A 93 1.88 5.41 -0.28
C CYS A 93 2.60 5.96 -1.50
N TYR A 94 2.98 7.25 -1.45
CA TYR A 94 3.72 7.92 -2.51
C TYR A 94 4.86 8.77 -1.91
N PRO A 95 6.06 8.83 -2.53
CA PRO A 95 7.26 9.47 -1.97
C PRO A 95 7.09 10.93 -1.54
N THR A 96 6.27 11.69 -2.26
CA THR A 96 5.97 13.11 -1.97
C THR A 96 4.64 13.32 -1.27
N GLN A 97 4.04 12.26 -0.77
CA GLN A 97 2.86 12.33 0.10
C GLN A 97 3.23 13.09 1.37
N GLY A 98 2.47 14.08 1.73
CA GLY A 98 2.73 14.88 2.94
C GLY A 98 2.79 14.04 4.22
N GLN A 99 3.19 14.65 5.32
CA GLN A 99 3.21 13.96 6.62
C GLN A 99 1.80 13.53 7.02
N MET A 100 1.65 12.25 7.38
CA MET A 100 0.40 11.60 7.76
C MET A 100 0.54 10.97 9.15
N PRO A 101 0.73 11.78 10.23
CA PRO A 101 1.08 11.24 11.54
C PRO A 101 0.05 10.23 12.09
N ASN A 102 -1.24 10.44 11.87
CA ASN A 102 -2.26 9.51 12.37
C ASN A 102 -2.31 8.22 11.54
N LEU A 103 -2.24 8.32 10.21
CA LEU A 103 -2.16 7.14 9.34
C LEU A 103 -0.87 6.36 9.57
N THR A 104 0.27 7.04 9.70
CA THR A 104 1.56 6.41 10.01
C THR A 104 1.50 5.67 11.34
N ALA A 105 1.01 6.32 12.40
CA ALA A 105 0.85 5.68 13.71
C ALA A 105 -0.06 4.43 13.65
N PHE A 106 -1.12 4.47 12.84
CA PHE A 106 -1.97 3.30 12.62
C PHE A 106 -1.20 2.18 11.91
N LEU A 107 -0.42 2.47 10.87
CA LEU A 107 0.37 1.46 10.15
C LEU A 107 1.49 0.87 11.02
N GLU A 108 2.08 1.67 11.91
CA GLU A 108 3.10 1.22 12.88
C GLU A 108 2.55 0.19 13.87
N GLU A 109 1.26 0.24 14.20
CA GLU A 109 0.61 -0.80 15.00
C GLU A 109 0.67 -2.18 14.31
N TRP A 110 0.72 -2.19 12.96
CA TRP A 110 0.82 -3.38 12.11
C TRP A 110 2.26 -3.70 11.69
N GLY A 111 3.24 -3.00 12.23
CA GLY A 111 4.66 -3.25 12.02
C GLY A 111 5.25 -2.62 10.76
N VAL A 112 4.58 -1.68 10.13
CA VAL A 112 5.04 -1.01 8.90
C VAL A 112 5.05 0.50 9.10
N SER A 113 6.18 1.16 8.77
CA SER A 113 6.29 2.63 8.79
C SER A 113 6.70 3.15 7.42
N PRO A 114 5.83 3.88 6.70
CA PRO A 114 6.22 4.58 5.49
C PRO A 114 7.23 5.68 5.80
N GLN A 115 8.33 5.71 5.05
CA GLN A 115 9.39 6.69 5.22
C GLN A 115 9.33 7.76 4.11
N ALA A 116 9.87 8.94 4.42
CA ALA A 116 10.00 10.00 3.42
C ALA A 116 11.10 9.67 2.41
N GLY A 117 10.89 10.00 1.14
CA GLY A 117 11.86 9.86 0.09
C GLY A 117 11.39 8.96 -1.05
N LEU A 118 12.19 8.94 -2.10
CA LEU A 118 11.96 8.17 -3.32
C LEU A 118 13.01 7.07 -3.43
N VAL A 119 12.58 5.83 -3.55
CA VAL A 119 13.48 4.70 -3.82
C VAL A 119 14.01 4.80 -5.25
N ALA A 120 15.32 4.73 -5.40
CA ALA A 120 16.01 4.72 -6.68
C ALA A 120 17.05 3.59 -6.74
N GLU A 121 17.30 3.10 -7.93
CA GLU A 121 18.21 1.98 -8.22
C GLU A 121 19.47 2.49 -8.93
N THR A 122 20.62 1.91 -8.65
CA THR A 122 21.91 2.22 -9.31
C THR A 122 22.33 1.17 -10.33
N ASP A 123 21.96 -0.10 -10.11
CA ASP A 123 22.29 -1.17 -11.05
C ASP A 123 21.34 -1.16 -12.25
N SER A 124 21.87 -0.89 -13.43
CA SER A 124 21.12 -0.89 -14.69
C SER A 124 20.44 -2.23 -15.01
N GLY A 125 20.86 -3.32 -14.40
CA GLY A 125 20.23 -4.64 -14.53
C GLY A 125 18.92 -4.77 -13.73
N ASN A 126 18.71 -3.89 -12.77
CA ASN A 126 17.53 -3.85 -11.90
C ASN A 126 16.66 -2.61 -12.14
N MET A 127 16.93 -1.84 -13.19
CA MET A 127 16.14 -0.68 -13.65
C MET A 127 15.26 -1.04 -14.83
N VAL A 128 14.17 -0.30 -14.98
CA VAL A 128 13.35 -0.34 -16.20
C VAL A 128 13.74 0.81 -17.14
N VAL A 129 14.20 0.46 -18.35
CA VAL A 129 14.49 1.42 -19.43
C VAL A 129 15.49 2.54 -19.00
N SER A 130 16.45 2.22 -18.15
CA SER A 130 17.43 3.19 -17.61
C SER A 130 16.78 4.34 -16.79
N ASP A 131 15.65 4.06 -16.18
CA ASP A 131 14.99 4.95 -15.23
C ASP A 131 15.25 4.43 -13.82
N SER A 132 16.07 5.14 -13.04
CA SER A 132 16.42 4.75 -11.68
C SER A 132 15.22 4.67 -10.72
N THR A 133 14.11 5.34 -11.06
CA THR A 133 12.87 5.29 -10.27
C THR A 133 11.93 4.16 -10.66
N GLY A 134 12.23 3.47 -11.76
CA GLY A 134 11.57 2.26 -12.21
C GLY A 134 12.32 1.02 -11.72
N VAL A 135 12.06 0.60 -10.50
CA VAL A 135 12.80 -0.44 -9.79
C VAL A 135 12.22 -1.82 -10.05
N LEU A 136 13.07 -2.82 -10.34
CA LEU A 136 12.67 -4.21 -10.37
C LEU A 136 12.69 -4.76 -8.93
N VAL A 137 11.53 -5.21 -8.45
CA VAL A 137 11.40 -5.86 -7.15
C VAL A 137 11.25 -7.37 -7.34
N THR A 138 11.82 -8.12 -6.39
CA THR A 138 11.78 -9.58 -6.37
C THR A 138 10.90 -10.08 -5.24
N PRO A 139 10.20 -11.23 -5.41
CA PRO A 139 9.41 -11.80 -4.33
C PRO A 139 10.35 -12.25 -3.20
N THR A 140 9.95 -11.98 -2.00
CA THR A 140 10.51 -12.60 -0.82
C THR A 140 9.73 -13.87 -0.55
N ASP A 141 10.43 -14.93 -0.22
CA ASP A 141 9.92 -16.14 0.42
C ASP A 141 8.56 -16.79 0.09
N GLU A 142 8.24 -17.67 0.97
CA GLU A 142 7.27 -18.75 1.06
C GLU A 142 5.82 -18.36 0.73
N ILE A 143 5.41 -17.14 1.00
CA ILE A 143 4.02 -16.68 0.72
C ILE A 143 3.76 -16.62 -0.79
N LEU A 144 4.81 -16.38 -1.57
CA LEU A 144 4.75 -16.25 -3.02
C LEU A 144 5.29 -17.49 -3.77
N GLU A 145 5.55 -18.60 -3.11
CA GLU A 145 6.11 -19.83 -3.70
C GLU A 145 5.35 -20.36 -4.94
N ASN A 146 4.05 -20.03 -5.04
CA ASN A 146 3.23 -20.39 -6.19
C ASN A 146 3.03 -19.24 -7.19
N ASN A 147 3.76 -18.13 -7.01
CA ASN A 147 3.68 -16.99 -7.90
C ASN A 147 4.42 -17.29 -9.21
N SER A 148 3.78 -17.04 -10.34
CA SER A 148 4.37 -17.20 -11.67
C SER A 148 5.23 -16.00 -12.11
N TYR A 149 5.38 -14.98 -11.27
CA TYR A 149 6.15 -13.79 -11.56
C TYR A 149 7.46 -13.79 -10.77
N ASP A 150 8.59 -13.79 -11.46
CA ASP A 150 9.91 -13.73 -10.85
C ASP A 150 10.28 -12.30 -10.41
N ARG A 151 9.71 -11.29 -11.04
CA ARG A 151 9.95 -9.86 -10.78
C ARG A 151 8.71 -9.04 -11.09
N LEU A 152 8.53 -7.95 -10.36
CA LEU A 152 7.58 -6.89 -10.66
C LEU A 152 8.32 -5.57 -10.86
N VAL A 153 7.63 -4.61 -11.46
CA VAL A 153 8.13 -3.24 -11.61
C VAL A 153 7.41 -2.37 -10.61
N SER A 154 8.16 -1.64 -9.81
CA SER A 154 7.64 -0.58 -8.94
C SER A 154 8.18 0.76 -9.41
N TYR A 155 7.28 1.72 -9.66
CA TYR A 155 7.63 3.07 -10.04
C TYR A 155 7.29 4.06 -8.93
N TYR A 156 8.19 5.01 -8.67
CA TYR A 156 7.99 6.08 -7.70
C TYR A 156 7.57 5.54 -6.34
N SER A 157 8.36 4.63 -5.79
CA SER A 157 8.09 3.97 -4.53
C SER A 157 8.57 4.79 -3.35
N ALA A 158 7.76 4.90 -2.31
CA ALA A 158 8.19 5.33 -0.99
C ALA A 158 8.91 4.18 -0.28
N PRO A 159 9.96 4.44 0.52
CA PRO A 159 10.56 3.41 1.36
C PRO A 159 9.58 2.97 2.45
N LEU A 160 9.59 1.70 2.77
CA LEU A 160 8.84 1.12 3.89
C LEU A 160 9.82 0.50 4.88
N GLU A 161 9.67 0.83 6.15
CA GLU A 161 10.42 0.21 7.24
C GLU A 161 9.55 -0.84 7.94
N VAL A 162 10.11 -2.04 8.13
CA VAL A 162 9.52 -3.10 8.95
C VAL A 162 9.97 -2.90 10.38
N LEU A 163 9.04 -2.59 11.28
CA LEU A 163 9.33 -2.30 12.69
C LEU A 163 9.49 -3.56 13.53
N PHE A 164 8.84 -4.65 13.14
CA PHE A 164 8.94 -5.96 13.78
C PHE A 164 8.45 -7.06 12.83
N GLU A 165 9.00 -8.26 12.94
CA GLU A 165 8.52 -9.44 12.22
C GLU A 165 7.28 -10.05 12.89
N ALA A 166 7.25 -10.04 14.22
CA ALA A 166 6.12 -10.53 15.01
C ALA A 166 6.00 -9.77 16.33
N ASN A 167 4.77 -9.40 16.69
CA ASN A 167 4.42 -8.77 17.97
C ASN A 167 3.02 -9.20 18.39
N ALA A 168 2.92 -9.92 19.52
CA ALA A 168 1.68 -10.56 19.98
C ALA A 168 1.04 -11.42 18.87
N ASP A 169 -0.15 -11.04 18.41
CA ASP A 169 -0.90 -11.77 17.38
C ASP A 169 -0.72 -11.18 15.96
N ILE A 170 0.17 -10.18 15.82
CA ILE A 170 0.46 -9.51 14.55
C ILE A 170 1.77 -10.06 13.99
N SER A 171 1.77 -10.42 12.71
CA SER A 171 2.97 -10.80 11.95
C SER A 171 3.10 -9.90 10.73
N THR A 172 4.31 -9.38 10.50
CA THR A 172 4.62 -8.52 9.35
C THR A 172 5.46 -9.31 8.35
N TYR A 173 5.08 -9.23 7.08
CA TYR A 173 5.74 -9.96 6.00
C TYR A 173 6.15 -8.99 4.89
N GLU A 174 7.39 -9.07 4.47
CA GLU A 174 7.85 -8.45 3.23
C GLU A 174 7.49 -9.36 2.07
N LEU A 175 6.61 -8.94 1.17
CA LEU A 175 6.21 -9.76 0.01
C LEU A 175 7.12 -9.53 -1.19
N TRP A 176 7.64 -8.32 -1.33
CA TRP A 176 8.52 -7.90 -2.42
C TRP A 176 9.62 -7.00 -1.86
N THR A 177 10.85 -7.21 -2.32
CA THR A 177 11.99 -6.42 -1.92
C THR A 177 12.75 -5.85 -3.11
N THR A 178 13.42 -4.74 -2.89
CA THR A 178 14.35 -4.12 -3.84
C THR A 178 15.71 -4.84 -3.80
N SER A 179 16.59 -4.52 -4.74
CA SER A 179 17.99 -4.96 -4.69
C SER A 179 18.78 -4.21 -3.61
N ASP A 180 19.95 -4.73 -3.23
CA ASP A 180 20.88 -4.09 -2.29
C ASP A 180 21.53 -2.82 -2.87
N SER A 181 21.40 -2.56 -4.18
CA SER A 181 21.88 -1.36 -4.87
C SER A 181 20.86 -0.23 -4.93
N CYS A 182 19.70 -0.40 -4.29
CA CYS A 182 18.74 0.68 -4.11
C CYS A 182 19.16 1.64 -3.00
N TYR A 183 18.85 2.90 -3.19
CA TYR A 183 19.04 3.96 -2.21
C TYR A 183 17.81 4.87 -2.14
N VAL A 184 17.77 5.76 -1.15
CA VAL A 184 16.62 6.67 -0.95
C VAL A 184 17.04 8.10 -1.27
N ILE A 185 16.36 8.73 -2.21
CA ILE A 185 16.47 10.16 -2.51
C ILE A 185 15.51 10.91 -1.59
N THR A 186 16.02 11.83 -0.79
CA THR A 186 15.25 12.73 0.08
C THR A 186 15.41 14.17 -0.37
N GLU A 187 14.71 15.11 0.24
CA GLU A 187 14.87 16.54 -0.02
C GLU A 187 16.30 17.04 0.34
N ASP A 188 16.97 16.36 1.25
CA ASP A 188 18.33 16.68 1.69
C ASP A 188 19.41 16.02 0.82
N THR A 189 19.05 15.10 -0.06
CA THR A 189 19.99 14.41 -0.97
C THR A 189 20.54 15.39 -1.99
N THR A 190 21.85 15.56 -2.02
CA THR A 190 22.52 16.44 -3.00
C THR A 190 22.55 15.82 -4.40
N GLU A 191 22.71 16.65 -5.42
CA GLU A 191 22.88 16.16 -6.81
C GLU A 191 24.12 15.24 -6.98
N GLU A 192 25.15 15.44 -6.16
CA GLU A 192 26.39 14.65 -6.16
C GLU A 192 26.12 13.26 -5.55
N GLU A 193 25.41 13.17 -4.43
CA GLU A 193 25.00 11.91 -3.79
C GLU A 193 24.02 11.13 -4.66
N ALA A 194 23.07 11.82 -5.32
CA ALA A 194 22.15 11.18 -6.25
C ALA A 194 22.85 10.63 -7.50
N ALA A 195 24.01 11.20 -7.88
CA ALA A 195 24.79 10.75 -9.03
C ALA A 195 25.81 9.65 -8.68
N ASP A 196 26.23 9.54 -7.43
CA ASP A 196 27.18 8.54 -6.92
C ASP A 196 26.77 8.10 -5.49
N PRO A 197 25.78 7.20 -5.38
CA PRO A 197 25.24 6.76 -4.10
C PRO A 197 26.20 5.91 -3.26
N GLU A 198 27.35 5.47 -3.79
CA GLU A 198 28.39 4.82 -2.98
C GLU A 198 29.09 5.82 -2.01
N THR A 199 28.84 7.11 -2.15
CA THR A 199 29.39 8.19 -1.30
C THR A 199 28.38 8.78 -0.31
N ALA A 200 27.13 8.31 -0.31
CA ALA A 200 26.02 8.80 0.53
C ALA A 200 25.95 8.13 1.91
#